data_56e5e1f1598beb5e0cded7a7274e3a39
#
_entry.id   56e5e1f1598beb5e0cded7a7274e3a39
#
_cell.length_a   1.000
_cell.length_b   1.000
_cell.length_c   1.000
_cell.angle_alpha   90.00
_cell.angle_beta   90.00
_cell.angle_gamma   90.00
#
_symmetry.space_group_name_H-M   'P 1'
#
loop_
_entity.id
_entity.type
_entity.pdbx_description
1 polymer ?
#
loop_
_entity_poly.entity_id
_entity_poly.type
_entity_poly.pdbx_seq_one_letter_code
_entity_poly.pdbx_strand_id
1 'polypeptide(L)'
;MVRYILSFSVPEQKITDAQKVINRYFDELNKSGPGGMRSFCYCSEEESNSFIQINTYRKESIANKDLRSDYTNSFVNELKNICNQQLSFNKMETFDSFESIY
;
A
#
# COMPACT_ATOMS: atom_id res chain seq x y z
N MET A 1 -4.24 16.87 1.70
CA MET A 1 -4.21 15.40 1.74
C MET A 1 -2.79 14.88 1.87
N VAL A 2 -2.65 13.76 2.53
CA VAL A 2 -1.34 13.12 2.73
C VAL A 2 -1.33 11.83 1.92
N ARG A 3 -0.27 11.58 1.18
CA ARG A 3 -0.17 10.40 0.32
C ARG A 3 1.14 9.66 0.55
N TYR A 4 1.04 8.34 0.67
CA TYR A 4 2.20 7.46 0.76
C TYR A 4 2.13 6.44 -0.37
N ILE A 5 3.28 6.15 -0.96
CA ILE A 5 3.38 5.16 -2.03
C ILE A 5 4.35 4.07 -1.59
N LEU A 6 3.85 2.83 -1.64
CA LEU A 6 4.62 1.64 -1.34
C LEU A 6 4.82 0.87 -2.64
N SER A 7 6.08 0.63 -3.00
CA SER A 7 6.42 -0.16 -4.19
C SER A 7 7.25 -1.36 -3.78
N PHE A 8 6.93 -2.52 -4.35
CA PHE A 8 7.67 -3.73 -4.04
C PHE A 8 7.52 -4.77 -5.16
N SER A 9 8.47 -5.67 -5.21
CA SER A 9 8.40 -6.82 -6.11
C SER A 9 8.83 -8.07 -5.34
N VAL A 10 8.33 -9.21 -5.78
CA VAL A 10 8.61 -10.50 -5.15
C VAL A 10 9.14 -11.48 -6.19
N PRO A 11 9.86 -12.54 -5.78
CA PRO A 11 10.18 -13.62 -6.72
C PRO A 11 8.90 -14.21 -7.30
N GLU A 12 8.95 -14.68 -8.53
CA GLU A 12 7.76 -15.24 -9.20
C GLU A 12 7.08 -16.34 -8.38
N GLN A 13 7.85 -17.19 -7.73
CA GLN A 13 7.30 -18.27 -6.91
C GLN A 13 6.64 -17.75 -5.63
N LYS A 14 6.78 -16.47 -5.32
CA LYS A 14 6.18 -15.85 -4.13
C LYS A 14 4.97 -14.98 -4.44
N ILE A 15 4.52 -14.93 -5.69
CA ILE A 15 3.38 -14.08 -6.08
C ILE A 15 2.13 -14.45 -5.28
N THR A 16 1.82 -15.73 -5.15
CA THR A 16 0.65 -16.18 -4.40
C THR A 16 0.74 -15.75 -2.93
N ASP A 17 1.92 -15.87 -2.33
CA ASP A 17 2.13 -15.44 -0.95
C ASP A 17 1.90 -13.95 -0.81
N ALA A 18 2.42 -13.15 -1.76
CA ALA A 18 2.22 -11.70 -1.76
C ALA A 18 0.74 -11.35 -1.87
N GLN A 19 0.00 -12.01 -2.75
CA GLN A 19 -1.43 -11.79 -2.91
C GLN A 19 -2.19 -12.06 -1.61
N LYS A 20 -1.84 -13.11 -0.90
CA LYS A 20 -2.46 -13.44 0.39
C LYS A 20 -2.19 -12.37 1.44
N VAL A 21 -0.95 -11.89 1.50
CA VAL A 21 -0.56 -10.84 2.45
C VAL A 21 -1.34 -9.55 2.14
N ILE A 22 -1.40 -9.17 0.87
CA ILE A 22 -2.12 -7.97 0.43
C ILE A 22 -3.60 -8.11 0.76
N ASN A 23 -4.22 -9.22 0.40
CA ASN A 23 -5.65 -9.44 0.65
C ASN A 23 -5.98 -9.38 2.13
N ARG A 24 -5.14 -9.97 2.98
CA ARG A 24 -5.36 -9.95 4.43
C ARG A 24 -5.29 -8.52 4.96
N TYR A 25 -4.35 -7.72 4.47
CA TYR A 25 -4.24 -6.32 4.88
C TYR A 25 -5.50 -5.54 4.50
N PHE A 26 -6.00 -5.71 3.28
CA PHE A 26 -7.21 -5.03 2.84
C PHE A 26 -8.46 -5.51 3.58
N ASP A 27 -8.50 -6.78 3.97
CA ASP A 27 -9.59 -7.28 4.83
C ASP A 27 -9.57 -6.56 6.18
N GLU A 28 -8.40 -6.36 6.76
CA GLU A 28 -8.27 -5.63 8.01
C GLU A 28 -8.67 -4.16 7.86
N LEU A 29 -8.27 -3.53 6.76
CA LEU A 29 -8.67 -2.15 6.47
C LEU A 29 -10.19 -2.03 6.36
N ASN A 30 -10.84 -2.99 5.72
CA ASN A 30 -12.29 -2.98 5.58
C ASN A 30 -13.01 -3.15 6.91
N LYS A 31 -12.40 -3.85 7.87
CA LYS A 31 -12.97 -4.04 9.20
C LYS A 31 -12.67 -2.89 10.16
N SER A 32 -11.43 -2.40 10.13
CA SER A 32 -10.91 -1.53 11.20
C SER A 32 -10.13 -0.33 10.70
N GLY A 33 -10.10 -0.11 9.40
CA GLY A 33 -9.36 1.01 8.83
C GLY A 33 -9.93 2.36 9.26
N PRO A 34 -9.10 3.39 9.32
CA PRO A 34 -9.56 4.70 9.77
C PRO A 34 -10.44 5.38 8.73
N GLY A 35 -11.40 6.20 9.19
CA GLY A 35 -12.14 7.07 8.29
C GLY A 35 -11.19 8.11 7.69
N GLY A 36 -11.48 8.53 6.45
CA GLY A 36 -10.63 9.52 5.78
C GLY A 36 -9.41 8.93 5.11
N MET A 37 -9.36 7.60 4.96
CA MET A 37 -8.28 6.90 4.26
C MET A 37 -8.83 6.27 2.98
N ARG A 38 -7.99 6.27 1.95
CA ARG A 38 -8.26 5.57 0.70
C ARG A 38 -7.00 4.81 0.31
N SER A 39 -7.14 3.54 -0.04
CA SER A 39 -6.00 2.71 -0.41
C SER A 39 -6.31 1.92 -1.67
N PHE A 40 -5.36 1.90 -2.59
CA PHE A 40 -5.43 1.10 -3.81
C PHE A 40 -4.12 0.37 -3.99
N CYS A 41 -4.20 -0.90 -4.36
CA CYS A 41 -3.03 -1.68 -4.70
C CYS A 41 -3.14 -2.12 -6.16
N TYR A 42 -2.09 -1.86 -6.91
CA TYR A 42 -2.03 -2.18 -8.33
C TYR A 42 -0.95 -3.22 -8.58
N CYS A 43 -1.22 -4.11 -9.52
CA CYS A 43 -0.25 -5.08 -10.00
C CYS A 43 0.11 -4.68 -11.43
N SER A 44 1.40 -4.74 -11.76
CA SER A 44 1.84 -4.44 -13.13
C SER A 44 1.30 -5.49 -14.10
N GLU A 45 0.78 -5.05 -15.24
CA GLU A 45 0.35 -5.97 -16.30
C GLU A 45 1.54 -6.65 -16.98
N GLU A 46 2.66 -5.95 -17.06
CA GLU A 46 3.86 -6.46 -17.71
C GLU A 46 4.69 -7.33 -16.77
N GLU A 47 4.73 -6.99 -15.49
CA GLU A 47 5.49 -7.70 -14.47
C GLU A 47 4.56 -8.11 -13.33
N SER A 48 3.97 -9.27 -13.42
CA SER A 48 2.96 -9.74 -12.46
C SER A 48 3.47 -9.89 -11.03
N ASN A 49 4.80 -9.82 -10.83
CA ASN A 49 5.42 -9.88 -9.51
C ASN A 49 5.73 -8.51 -8.92
N SER A 50 5.33 -7.44 -9.59
CA SER A 50 5.56 -6.07 -9.14
C SER A 50 4.25 -5.39 -8.76
N PHE A 51 4.25 -4.72 -7.61
CA PHE A 51 3.07 -4.10 -7.03
C PHE A 51 3.37 -2.67 -6.59
N ILE A 52 2.35 -1.84 -6.66
CA ILE A 52 2.41 -0.49 -6.12
C ILE A 52 1.12 -0.23 -5.34
N GLN A 53 1.25 0.29 -4.13
CA GLN A 53 0.12 0.63 -3.30
C GLN A 53 0.15 2.11 -2.99
N ILE A 54 -1.01 2.76 -3.15
CA ILE A 54 -1.16 4.19 -2.90
C ILE A 54 -2.16 4.37 -1.78
N ASN A 55 -1.69 4.94 -0.66
CA ASN A 55 -2.52 5.27 0.49
C ASN A 55 -2.69 6.78 0.54
N THR A 56 -3.93 7.24 0.54
CA THR A 56 -4.23 8.66 0.65
C THR A 56 -5.03 8.88 1.93
N TYR A 57 -4.63 9.87 2.71
CA TYR A 57 -5.26 10.20 3.99
C TYR A 57 -5.71 11.67 3.96
N ARG A 58 -6.87 11.92 4.54
CA ARG A 58 -7.41 13.28 4.60
C ARG A 58 -6.53 14.21 5.43
N LYS A 59 -5.92 13.68 6.51
CA LYS A 59 -5.11 14.44 7.46
C LYS A 59 -3.89 13.65 7.89
N GLU A 60 -2.85 14.36 8.30
CA GLU A 60 -1.63 13.77 8.85
C GLU A 60 -1.92 12.88 10.07
N SER A 61 -2.83 13.31 10.94
CA SER A 61 -3.17 12.54 12.13
C SER A 61 -3.76 11.17 11.80
N ILE A 62 -4.52 11.08 10.70
CA ILE A 62 -5.09 9.81 10.25
C ILE A 62 -3.97 8.90 9.72
N ALA A 63 -3.05 9.46 8.95
CA ALA A 63 -1.90 8.72 8.44
C ALA A 63 -1.07 8.16 9.59
N ASN A 64 -0.77 8.98 10.60
CA ASN A 64 0.02 8.57 11.74
C ASN A 64 -0.64 7.42 12.51
N LYS A 65 -1.95 7.48 12.68
CA LYS A 65 -2.71 6.44 13.35
C LYS A 65 -2.63 5.11 12.57
N ASP A 66 -2.85 5.18 11.26
CA ASP A 66 -2.82 3.99 10.42
C ASP A 66 -1.41 3.36 10.39
N LEU A 67 -0.38 4.18 10.24
CA LEU A 67 0.99 3.71 10.17
C LEU A 67 1.49 3.10 11.48
N ARG A 68 0.81 3.36 12.59
CA ARG A 68 1.14 2.78 13.90
C ARG A 68 0.30 1.55 14.22
N SER A 69 -0.68 1.22 13.39
CA SER A 69 -1.55 0.08 13.67
C SER A 69 -0.79 -1.24 13.54
N ASP A 70 -1.22 -2.22 14.33
CA ASP A 70 -0.59 -3.54 14.33
C ASP A 70 -0.72 -4.22 12.99
N TYR A 71 -1.88 -4.09 12.33
CA TYR A 71 -2.09 -4.75 11.06
C TYR A 71 -1.22 -4.13 9.94
N THR A 72 -0.95 -2.83 9.99
CA THR A 72 -0.06 -2.20 9.03
C THR A 72 1.38 -2.64 9.24
N ASN A 73 1.81 -2.71 10.49
CA ASN A 73 3.15 -3.19 10.82
C ASN A 73 3.34 -4.66 10.42
N SER A 74 2.34 -5.50 10.66
CA SER A 74 2.36 -6.90 10.23
C SER A 74 2.48 -7.01 8.72
N PHE A 75 1.69 -6.23 7.99
CA PHE A 75 1.70 -6.21 6.53
C PHE A 75 3.09 -5.87 6.00
N VAL A 76 3.68 -4.78 6.49
CA VAL A 76 5.01 -4.36 6.03
C VAL A 76 6.07 -5.41 6.36
N ASN A 77 6.02 -5.97 7.57
CA ASN A 77 6.99 -6.98 8.00
C ASN A 77 6.87 -8.26 7.16
N GLU A 78 5.65 -8.69 6.88
CA GLU A 78 5.44 -9.87 6.04
C GLU A 78 5.96 -9.65 4.62
N LEU A 79 5.72 -8.45 4.06
CA LEU A 79 6.24 -8.11 2.73
C LEU A 79 7.76 -8.10 2.71
N LYS A 80 8.41 -7.55 3.74
CA LYS A 80 9.87 -7.53 3.83
C LYS A 80 10.46 -8.93 3.77
N ASN A 81 9.75 -9.91 4.30
CA ASN A 81 10.23 -11.29 4.32
C ASN A 81 10.14 -11.99 2.97
N ILE A 82 9.28 -11.52 2.07
CA ILE A 82 9.07 -12.18 0.79
C ILE A 82 9.55 -11.38 -0.42
N CYS A 83 9.86 -10.10 -0.24
CA CYS A 83 10.35 -9.26 -1.34
C CYS A 83 11.77 -9.64 -1.72
N ASN A 84 12.08 -9.58 -3.02
CA ASN A 84 13.43 -9.83 -3.51
C ASN A 84 14.32 -8.60 -3.47
N GLN A 85 13.74 -7.44 -3.20
CA GLN A 85 14.46 -6.17 -3.04
C GLN A 85 13.85 -5.41 -1.88
N GLN A 86 14.55 -4.37 -1.42
CA GLN A 86 14.04 -3.54 -0.35
C GLN A 86 12.75 -2.85 -0.77
N LEU A 87 11.77 -2.80 0.13
CA LEU A 87 10.54 -2.04 -0.09
C LEU A 87 10.85 -0.56 -0.22
N SER A 88 10.14 0.10 -1.13
CA SER A 88 10.16 1.55 -1.22
C SER A 88 8.85 2.07 -0.63
N PHE A 89 8.95 2.88 0.42
CA PHE A 89 7.78 3.45 1.09
C PHE A 89 8.03 4.93 1.33
N ASN A 90 7.37 5.77 0.56
CA ASN A 90 7.66 7.19 0.52
C ASN A 90 6.41 8.04 0.65
N LYS A 91 6.53 9.12 1.42
CA LYS A 91 5.52 10.17 1.46
C LYS A 91 5.68 11.03 0.22
N MET A 92 4.58 11.26 -0.50
CA MET A 92 4.62 11.96 -1.77
C MET A 92 3.71 13.18 -1.74
N GLU A 93 4.11 14.23 -2.43
CA GLU A 93 3.29 15.43 -2.61
C GLU A 93 2.85 15.52 -4.07
N THR A 94 1.65 16.04 -4.29
CA THR A 94 1.20 16.34 -5.65
C THR A 94 2.05 17.47 -6.20
N PHE A 95 2.72 17.22 -7.31
CA PHE A 95 3.49 18.25 -7.99
C PHE A 95 2.63 18.99 -8.98
N ASP A 96 1.81 18.26 -9.74
CA ASP A 96 0.90 18.83 -10.72
C ASP A 96 -0.29 17.90 -10.90
N SER A 97 -1.39 18.40 -11.41
CA SER A 97 -2.58 17.58 -11.59
C SER A 97 -3.48 18.17 -12.69
N PHE A 98 -4.27 17.28 -13.25
CA PHE A 98 -5.33 17.66 -14.19
C PHE A 98 -6.52 16.74 -13.92
N GLU A 99 -7.69 17.32 -13.95
CA GLU A 99 -8.89 16.55 -13.72
C GLU A 99 -9.99 17.09 -14.63
N SER A 100 -10.62 16.19 -15.37
CA SER A 100 -11.73 16.54 -16.24
C SER A 100 -12.99 15.87 -15.70
N ILE A 101 -14.05 16.66 -15.56
CA ILE A 101 -15.32 16.21 -14.96
C ILE A 101 -16.45 16.34 -15.98
N TYR A 102 -17.00 15.25 -16.41
CA TYR A 102 -18.25 15.21 -17.18
C TYR A 102 -18.71 13.79 -17.44
#